data_7786259d9e32fa95a50d5fe2f2638dce
#
_entry.id   7786259d9e32fa95a50d5fe2f2638dce
#
_cell.length_a   1.000
_cell.length_b   1.000
_cell.length_c   1.000
_cell.angle_alpha   90.00
_cell.angle_beta   90.00
_cell.angle_gamma   90.00
#
_symmetry.space_group_name_H-M   'P 1'
#
loop_
_entity.id
_entity.type
_entity.pdbx_description
1 polymer ?
#
loop_
_entity_poly.entity_id
_entity_poly.type
_entity_poly.pdbx_seq_one_letter_code
_entity_poly.pdbx_strand_id
1 'polypeptide(L)'
;MKTKKILGIALAVCMTMGLTTVPAMAEDKKTFVFGDTTFNAENEEADINPQNTYAGWACIRYGVGETLFRYSDTMEIEPWIAKEYENVDELTWKITLNDGVVFSNGRVCDGQAVKESLESLVENHERAAGDLCIDSIEADGNVVTIKTTEPKPALINYLSDPYGCIIDVQAGITDNGIVIGTGPYVATDLVTDDHLTLVKNENYWNGDVNVDEITVRTISDGDTLAFALQAGEINAAYGMAYASYPLFENDDFTFSSAATSRAFYAWMNFESTVTSDPAVRKAIAMGIDKESFVSVLLNGYGYPAVGAFPDTFSFGGQNLTTESYDPDGAKKVLEDAGWIDSDGDGIREKDGEKLVIRWLTYPSRQELPLLAESAQATLKEIGMDVQVNCTSDSNTIRKDPAQWDVYASAMVTAPTGDPENFFTTCALDNSVSNNGHYHSDKLEELAKEMGKEFDVEKRSELGIQMQQTVLDDNAYVFCSHLKMSMIMQSNVTGLVAYPCDYYELTADLDIN
;
A
#
# COMPACT_ATOMS: atom_id res chain seq x y z
N MET A 1 -1.83 -70.92 81.77
CA MET A 1 -0.63 -70.26 81.10
C MET A 1 -1.08 -69.79 79.76
N LYS A 2 -1.01 -68.46 79.59
CA LYS A 2 -1.11 -67.64 78.36
C LYS A 2 -2.45 -67.69 77.58
N THR A 3 -3.32 -66.84 77.98
CA THR A 3 -4.55 -66.33 77.33
C THR A 3 -4.19 -65.51 76.09
N LYS A 4 -4.86 -65.81 74.98
CA LYS A 4 -4.88 -64.91 73.80
C LYS A 4 -6.23 -64.21 73.74
N LYS A 5 -6.19 -62.91 73.86
CA LYS A 5 -7.32 -62.01 73.56
C LYS A 5 -7.41 -61.78 72.07
N ILE A 6 -8.58 -62.01 71.49
CA ILE A 6 -8.94 -61.63 70.13
C ILE A 6 -9.65 -60.31 70.21
N LEU A 7 -9.08 -59.33 69.53
CA LEU A 7 -9.62 -57.95 69.37
C LEU A 7 -10.24 -57.86 67.98
N GLY A 8 -11.55 -57.68 67.91
CA GLY A 8 -12.25 -57.43 66.62
C GLY A 8 -12.03 -56.00 66.15
N ILE A 9 -11.62 -55.87 64.93
CA ILE A 9 -11.53 -54.58 64.24
C ILE A 9 -12.69 -54.46 63.27
N ALA A 10 -13.60 -53.48 63.55
CA ALA A 10 -14.68 -53.11 62.64
C ALA A 10 -14.04 -52.25 61.51
N LEU A 11 -14.19 -52.71 60.27
CA LEU A 11 -13.69 -51.96 59.07
C LEU A 11 -14.80 -50.99 58.65
N ALA A 12 -14.61 -49.71 58.91
CA ALA A 12 -15.42 -48.63 58.34
C ALA A 12 -14.87 -48.31 56.92
N VAL A 13 -15.64 -48.64 55.89
CA VAL A 13 -15.36 -48.27 54.49
C VAL A 13 -15.79 -46.84 54.29
N CYS A 14 -14.88 -45.92 54.37
CA CYS A 14 -15.06 -44.57 53.83
C CYS A 14 -14.90 -44.58 52.31
N MET A 15 -16.01 -44.46 51.56
CA MET A 15 -15.98 -44.12 50.15
C MET A 15 -15.53 -42.64 50.03
N THR A 16 -14.26 -42.42 49.78
CA THR A 16 -13.78 -41.16 49.24
C THR A 16 -14.10 -41.13 47.72
N MET A 17 -15.14 -40.38 47.33
CA MET A 17 -15.26 -39.94 45.94
C MET A 17 -14.06 -39.05 45.61
N GLY A 18 -13.06 -39.61 44.94
CA GLY A 18 -12.03 -38.83 44.31
C GLY A 18 -12.65 -38.06 43.17
N LEU A 19 -12.85 -36.75 43.35
CA LEU A 19 -12.96 -35.85 42.21
C LEU A 19 -11.60 -35.90 41.46
N THR A 20 -11.56 -36.67 40.41
CA THR A 20 -10.52 -36.52 39.40
C THR A 20 -10.83 -35.19 38.71
N THR A 21 -10.17 -34.11 39.14
CA THR A 21 -10.00 -32.92 38.30
C THR A 21 -9.19 -33.40 37.09
N VAL A 22 -9.86 -33.59 35.96
CA VAL A 22 -9.21 -33.67 34.67
C VAL A 22 -8.49 -32.32 34.57
N PRO A 23 -7.13 -32.26 34.44
CA PRO A 23 -6.48 -31.01 34.12
C PRO A 23 -7.11 -30.58 32.78
N ALA A 24 -7.69 -29.38 32.72
CA ALA A 24 -7.98 -28.76 31.46
C ALA A 24 -6.62 -28.78 30.69
N MET A 25 -6.58 -29.53 29.60
CA MET A 25 -5.44 -29.39 28.68
C MET A 25 -5.44 -27.92 28.32
N ALA A 26 -4.36 -27.22 28.66
CA ALA A 26 -4.12 -25.89 28.09
C ALA A 26 -4.15 -26.12 26.57
N GLU A 27 -5.04 -25.45 25.87
CA GLU A 27 -4.98 -25.42 24.42
C GLU A 27 -3.59 -24.92 24.06
N ASP A 28 -2.91 -25.62 23.15
CA ASP A 28 -1.61 -25.20 22.68
C ASP A 28 -1.77 -23.82 22.02
N LYS A 29 -0.96 -22.85 22.49
CA LYS A 29 -0.98 -21.48 22.00
C LYS A 29 -0.70 -21.46 20.51
N LYS A 30 -1.62 -20.89 19.71
CA LYS A 30 -1.43 -20.69 18.28
C LYS A 30 -0.48 -19.53 18.02
N THR A 31 0.66 -19.82 17.41
CA THR A 31 1.68 -18.82 17.07
C THR A 31 1.88 -18.76 15.58
N PHE A 32 2.11 -17.56 15.05
CA PHE A 32 2.30 -17.28 13.63
C PHE A 32 3.51 -16.39 13.40
N VAL A 33 4.32 -16.69 12.39
CA VAL A 33 5.46 -15.86 12.00
C VAL A 33 5.27 -15.38 10.57
N PHE A 34 5.19 -14.06 10.41
CA PHE A 34 5.05 -13.38 9.12
C PHE A 34 6.39 -12.74 8.72
N GLY A 35 6.89 -13.03 7.54
CA GLY A 35 8.09 -12.40 6.99
C GLY A 35 7.72 -11.29 6.01
N ASP A 36 8.27 -10.09 6.20
CA ASP A 36 8.01 -8.93 5.36
C ASP A 36 9.33 -8.25 4.98
N THR A 37 9.49 -7.92 3.68
CA THR A 37 10.64 -7.16 3.17
C THR A 37 10.45 -5.66 3.31
N THR A 38 9.24 -5.17 3.54
CA THR A 38 8.90 -3.73 3.48
C THR A 38 8.84 -3.04 4.83
N PHE A 39 8.65 -3.79 5.94
CA PHE A 39 8.60 -3.25 7.29
C PHE A 39 10.01 -2.92 7.80
N ASN A 40 10.51 -1.74 7.47
CA ASN A 40 11.84 -1.28 7.84
C ASN A 40 11.96 0.24 7.76
N ALA A 41 13.02 0.80 8.36
CA ALA A 41 13.28 2.23 8.39
C ALA A 41 13.60 2.83 7.01
N GLU A 42 14.13 2.06 6.06
CA GLU A 42 14.42 2.53 4.71
C GLU A 42 13.14 2.90 3.94
N ASN A 43 12.04 2.19 4.21
CA ASN A 43 10.73 2.47 3.63
C ASN A 43 9.88 3.45 4.47
N GLU A 44 10.45 4.04 5.53
CA GLU A 44 9.73 4.90 6.48
C GLU A 44 8.59 4.17 7.24
N GLU A 45 8.66 2.85 7.31
CA GLU A 45 7.76 1.96 8.05
C GLU A 45 8.52 1.35 9.26
N ALA A 46 9.13 2.22 10.08
CA ALA A 46 10.01 1.80 11.19
C ALA A 46 9.27 1.55 12.51
N ASP A 47 8.02 1.98 12.60
CA ASP A 47 7.13 1.83 13.76
C ASP A 47 5.67 1.62 13.32
N ILE A 48 4.73 1.69 14.26
CA ILE A 48 3.30 1.50 13.99
C ILE A 48 2.45 2.68 14.45
N ASN A 49 3.06 3.86 14.65
CA ASN A 49 2.32 5.08 14.94
C ASN A 49 1.73 5.68 13.65
N PRO A 50 0.40 5.62 13.42
CA PRO A 50 -0.20 6.10 12.17
C PRO A 50 -0.03 7.60 11.93
N GLN A 51 0.38 8.35 12.96
CA GLN A 51 0.66 9.78 12.87
C GLN A 51 2.11 10.09 12.47
N ASN A 52 2.93 9.06 12.16
CA ASN A 52 4.33 9.19 11.78
C ASN A 52 4.55 8.71 10.34
N THR A 53 4.81 9.62 9.42
CA THR A 53 5.13 9.33 8.00
C THR A 53 4.26 8.21 7.38
N TYR A 54 4.85 7.11 6.92
CA TYR A 54 4.15 5.95 6.35
C TYR A 54 3.89 4.81 7.36
N ALA A 55 4.19 5.00 8.64
CA ALA A 55 4.00 3.96 9.68
C ALA A 55 2.52 3.52 9.85
N GLY A 56 1.56 4.34 9.41
CA GLY A 56 0.15 3.96 9.34
C GLY A 56 -0.12 2.69 8.53
N TRP A 57 0.70 2.43 7.49
CA TRP A 57 0.61 1.19 6.72
C TRP A 57 0.90 -0.04 7.56
N ALA A 58 1.96 0.00 8.38
CA ALA A 58 2.26 -1.09 9.31
C ALA A 58 1.18 -1.23 10.40
N CYS A 59 0.65 -0.10 10.89
CA CYS A 59 -0.42 -0.10 11.90
C CYS A 59 -1.67 -0.85 11.43
N ILE A 60 -2.17 -0.52 10.22
CA ILE A 60 -3.37 -1.15 9.66
C ILE A 60 -3.08 -2.55 9.12
N ARG A 61 -1.94 -2.74 8.44
CA ARG A 61 -1.54 -4.00 7.81
C ARG A 61 -1.42 -5.13 8.82
N TYR A 62 -0.85 -4.84 9.98
CA TYR A 62 -0.66 -5.84 11.02
C TYR A 62 -1.78 -5.88 12.06
N GLY A 63 -2.92 -5.27 11.75
CA GLY A 63 -4.15 -5.40 12.54
C GLY A 63 -4.08 -4.78 13.93
N VAL A 64 -3.25 -3.73 14.14
CA VAL A 64 -3.20 -2.97 15.40
C VAL A 64 -4.21 -1.84 15.38
N GLY A 65 -4.26 -1.06 14.30
CA GLY A 65 -5.22 0.03 14.10
C GLY A 65 -6.25 -0.31 13.05
N GLU A 66 -7.40 0.35 13.15
CA GLU A 66 -8.48 0.31 12.16
C GLU A 66 -8.94 1.74 11.86
N THR A 67 -9.45 1.95 10.64
CA THR A 67 -9.98 3.23 10.19
C THR A 67 -11.50 3.30 10.37
N LEU A 68 -12.08 4.49 10.23
CA LEU A 68 -13.54 4.66 10.29
C LEU A 68 -14.25 3.89 9.18
N PHE A 69 -13.63 3.83 8.01
CA PHE A 69 -14.12 3.13 6.82
C PHE A 69 -12.99 2.24 6.28
N ARG A 70 -13.34 1.25 5.47
CA ARG A 70 -12.38 0.35 4.82
C ARG A 70 -12.73 0.19 3.34
N TYR A 71 -11.85 -0.46 2.59
CA TYR A 71 -12.10 -0.82 1.19
C TYR A 71 -12.55 -2.27 1.09
N SER A 72 -13.52 -2.51 0.20
CA SER A 72 -13.89 -3.84 -0.26
C SER A 72 -12.77 -4.44 -1.15
N ASP A 73 -12.99 -5.67 -1.59
CA ASP A 73 -12.15 -6.33 -2.61
C ASP A 73 -12.27 -5.69 -4.01
N THR A 74 -13.23 -4.77 -4.21
CA THR A 74 -13.40 -3.95 -5.42
C THR A 74 -12.99 -2.49 -5.22
N MET A 75 -12.37 -2.15 -4.09
CA MET A 75 -11.95 -0.79 -3.70
C MET A 75 -13.11 0.20 -3.49
N GLU A 76 -14.29 -0.30 -3.23
CA GLU A 76 -15.41 0.54 -2.79
C GLU A 76 -15.30 0.81 -1.29
N ILE A 77 -15.72 2.02 -0.87
CA ILE A 77 -15.74 2.40 0.55
C ILE A 77 -16.86 1.65 1.29
N GLU A 78 -16.48 0.98 2.37
CA GLU A 78 -17.41 0.32 3.30
C GLU A 78 -17.28 0.91 4.71
N PRO A 79 -18.40 1.10 5.45
CA PRO A 79 -18.35 1.39 6.88
C PRO A 79 -17.57 0.32 7.67
N TRP A 80 -16.81 0.76 8.71
CA TRP A 80 -16.06 -0.17 9.57
C TRP A 80 -16.22 0.21 11.05
N ILE A 81 -15.33 1.05 11.65
CA ILE A 81 -15.61 1.65 12.97
C ILE A 81 -16.87 2.53 12.87
N ALA A 82 -17.02 3.26 11.78
CA ALA A 82 -18.27 3.93 11.43
C ALA A 82 -19.34 2.91 11.02
N LYS A 83 -20.58 3.19 11.33
CA LYS A 83 -21.78 2.46 10.90
C LYS A 83 -22.39 3.06 9.64
N GLU A 84 -22.40 4.39 9.58
CA GLU A 84 -22.98 5.16 8.48
C GLU A 84 -22.38 6.57 8.44
N TYR A 85 -22.51 7.23 7.30
CA TYR A 85 -22.12 8.63 7.12
C TYR A 85 -23.11 9.37 6.23
N GLU A 86 -23.11 10.69 6.34
CA GLU A 86 -23.96 11.61 5.58
C GLU A 86 -23.16 12.86 5.24
N ASN A 87 -23.14 13.25 3.97
CA ASN A 87 -22.73 14.59 3.57
C ASN A 87 -23.93 15.54 3.77
N VAL A 88 -23.87 16.37 4.81
CA VAL A 88 -24.98 17.27 5.22
C VAL A 88 -25.05 18.48 4.30
N ASP A 89 -23.90 19.04 3.95
CA ASP A 89 -23.71 20.13 3.00
C ASP A 89 -22.28 20.11 2.47
N GLU A 90 -21.89 21.04 1.60
CA GLU A 90 -20.58 21.10 0.95
C GLU A 90 -19.39 21.09 1.92
N LEU A 91 -19.58 21.51 3.17
CA LEU A 91 -18.52 21.61 4.19
C LEU A 91 -18.74 20.71 5.40
N THR A 92 -19.84 19.96 5.47
CA THR A 92 -20.23 19.26 6.70
C THR A 92 -20.51 17.78 6.44
N TRP A 93 -19.77 16.94 7.16
CA TRP A 93 -19.96 15.51 7.20
C TRP A 93 -20.39 15.05 8.58
N LYS A 94 -21.33 14.12 8.62
CA LYS A 94 -21.81 13.48 9.85
C LYS A 94 -21.54 11.98 9.77
N ILE A 95 -20.86 11.45 10.79
CA ILE A 95 -20.44 10.04 10.87
C ILE A 95 -21.03 9.45 12.15
N THR A 96 -21.74 8.34 12.05
CA THR A 96 -22.26 7.59 13.20
C THR A 96 -21.43 6.34 13.40
N LEU A 97 -20.92 6.10 14.61
CA LEU A 97 -20.10 4.96 14.96
C LEU A 97 -20.95 3.73 15.31
N ASN A 98 -20.37 2.54 15.15
CA ASN A 98 -20.93 1.31 15.70
C ASN A 98 -20.96 1.35 17.24
N ASP A 99 -21.95 0.69 17.83
CA ASP A 99 -22.00 0.48 19.27
C ASP A 99 -20.98 -0.62 19.69
N GLY A 100 -20.36 -0.45 20.85
CA GLY A 100 -19.50 -1.46 21.44
C GLY A 100 -18.07 -1.50 20.90
N VAL A 101 -17.66 -0.55 20.07
CA VAL A 101 -16.25 -0.41 19.67
C VAL A 101 -15.42 -0.01 20.88
N VAL A 102 -14.32 -0.75 21.11
CA VAL A 102 -13.39 -0.50 22.20
C VAL A 102 -11.95 -0.60 21.71
N PHE A 103 -11.08 0.18 22.33
CA PHE A 103 -9.64 0.01 22.16
C PHE A 103 -9.15 -1.26 22.85
N SER A 104 -7.98 -1.73 22.49
CA SER A 104 -7.38 -2.95 23.05
C SER A 104 -7.15 -2.88 24.57
N ASN A 105 -7.04 -1.69 25.15
CA ASN A 105 -6.97 -1.47 26.61
C ASN A 105 -8.34 -1.45 27.30
N GLY A 106 -9.45 -1.63 26.56
CA GLY A 106 -10.83 -1.66 27.08
C GLY A 106 -11.50 -0.29 27.20
N ARG A 107 -10.83 0.82 26.84
CA ARG A 107 -11.47 2.15 26.73
C ARG A 107 -12.48 2.13 25.57
N VAL A 108 -13.66 2.72 25.79
CA VAL A 108 -14.66 2.87 24.73
C VAL A 108 -14.15 3.80 23.63
N CYS A 109 -14.28 3.38 22.38
CA CYS A 109 -14.01 4.19 21.20
C CYS A 109 -15.32 4.86 20.76
N ASP A 110 -15.72 5.92 21.45
CA ASP A 110 -16.88 6.75 21.14
C ASP A 110 -16.52 7.96 20.26
N GLY A 111 -17.50 8.81 19.95
CA GLY A 111 -17.27 10.01 19.14
C GLY A 111 -16.21 10.95 19.72
N GLN A 112 -16.09 11.02 21.07
CA GLN A 112 -15.07 11.85 21.70
C GLN A 112 -13.66 11.27 21.47
N ALA A 113 -13.51 9.95 21.54
CA ALA A 113 -12.24 9.29 21.29
C ALA A 113 -11.81 9.42 19.81
N VAL A 114 -12.75 9.30 18.88
CA VAL A 114 -12.50 9.53 17.46
C VAL A 114 -12.09 10.98 17.20
N LYS A 115 -12.79 11.95 17.79
CA LYS A 115 -12.42 13.36 17.72
C LYS A 115 -10.98 13.59 18.18
N GLU A 116 -10.62 13.10 19.38
CA GLU A 116 -9.28 13.22 19.94
C GLU A 116 -8.21 12.61 19.01
N SER A 117 -8.48 11.45 18.42
CA SER A 117 -7.57 10.79 17.49
C SER A 117 -7.37 11.61 16.21
N LEU A 118 -8.45 12.11 15.60
CA LEU A 118 -8.38 12.90 14.38
C LEU A 118 -7.78 14.30 14.61
N GLU A 119 -8.04 14.95 15.72
CA GLU A 119 -7.41 16.22 16.09
C GLU A 119 -5.90 16.04 16.26
N SER A 120 -5.47 14.97 16.94
CA SER A 120 -4.07 14.61 17.07
C SER A 120 -3.42 14.28 15.72
N LEU A 121 -4.13 13.57 14.84
CA LEU A 121 -3.66 13.27 13.48
C LEU A 121 -3.39 14.56 12.69
N VAL A 122 -4.32 15.49 12.68
CA VAL A 122 -4.18 16.77 11.96
C VAL A 122 -3.03 17.62 12.50
N GLU A 123 -2.76 17.54 13.80
CA GLU A 123 -1.66 18.28 14.44
C GLU A 123 -0.29 17.67 14.14
N ASN A 124 -0.18 16.33 14.06
CA ASN A 124 1.12 15.65 14.07
C ASN A 124 1.54 15.07 12.70
N HIS A 125 0.58 14.68 11.84
CA HIS A 125 0.91 14.07 10.56
C HIS A 125 1.10 15.10 9.45
N GLU A 126 2.22 15.04 8.72
CA GLU A 126 2.63 16.05 7.73
C GLU A 126 1.63 16.31 6.59
N ARG A 127 0.84 15.28 6.18
CA ARG A 127 -0.15 15.38 5.09
C ARG A 127 -1.57 15.67 5.59
N ALA A 128 -1.94 15.20 6.78
CA ALA A 128 -3.33 15.12 7.22
C ALA A 128 -4.06 16.47 7.23
N ALA A 129 -3.39 17.55 7.62
CA ALA A 129 -3.99 18.89 7.62
C ALA A 129 -4.42 19.34 6.22
N GLY A 130 -3.59 19.08 5.19
CA GLY A 130 -3.88 19.41 3.80
C GLY A 130 -4.88 18.45 3.15
N ASP A 131 -4.75 17.16 3.45
CA ASP A 131 -5.60 16.12 2.88
C ASP A 131 -7.04 16.18 3.41
N LEU A 132 -7.22 16.43 4.70
CA LEU A 132 -8.53 16.42 5.36
C LEU A 132 -9.21 17.80 5.39
N CYS A 133 -8.45 18.90 5.35
CA CYS A 133 -8.94 20.28 5.41
C CYS A 133 -9.94 20.52 6.57
N ILE A 134 -9.73 19.90 7.73
CA ILE A 134 -10.64 19.97 8.87
C ILE A 134 -10.58 21.36 9.53
N ASP A 135 -11.75 22.03 9.68
CA ASP A 135 -11.93 23.25 10.46
C ASP A 135 -12.28 22.92 11.91
N SER A 136 -13.24 22.00 12.11
CA SER A 136 -13.68 21.62 13.45
C SER A 136 -14.29 20.22 13.48
N ILE A 137 -14.18 19.58 14.65
CA ILE A 137 -14.80 18.28 14.93
C ILE A 137 -15.67 18.44 16.19
N GLU A 138 -16.95 18.06 16.10
CA GLU A 138 -17.87 17.98 17.22
C GLU A 138 -18.25 16.51 17.48
N ALA A 139 -18.38 16.12 18.74
CA ALA A 139 -18.79 14.77 19.15
C ALA A 139 -20.02 14.83 20.08
N ASP A 140 -21.02 13.98 19.78
CA ASP A 140 -22.20 13.77 20.63
C ASP A 140 -22.52 12.28 20.70
N GLY A 141 -22.11 11.63 21.79
CA GLY A 141 -22.17 10.17 21.95
C GLY A 141 -21.38 9.48 20.83
N ASN A 142 -22.03 8.64 20.02
CA ASN A 142 -21.44 7.94 18.89
C ASN A 142 -21.53 8.72 17.57
N VAL A 143 -21.85 10.00 17.60
CA VAL A 143 -21.93 10.85 16.40
C VAL A 143 -20.76 11.81 16.37
N VAL A 144 -20.04 11.83 15.26
CA VAL A 144 -18.95 12.76 14.95
C VAL A 144 -19.40 13.64 13.79
N THR A 145 -19.34 14.96 13.98
CA THR A 145 -19.62 15.95 12.94
C THR A 145 -18.31 16.66 12.59
N ILE A 146 -17.87 16.52 11.34
CA ILE A 146 -16.66 17.14 10.81
C ILE A 146 -17.05 18.29 9.90
N LYS A 147 -16.49 19.48 10.15
CA LYS A 147 -16.56 20.61 9.23
C LYS A 147 -15.20 20.82 8.59
N THR A 148 -15.20 21.09 7.29
CA THR A 148 -14.01 21.37 6.49
C THR A 148 -13.91 22.84 6.14
N THR A 149 -12.71 23.34 5.89
CA THR A 149 -12.42 24.73 5.49
C THR A 149 -12.82 25.02 4.04
N GLU A 150 -12.94 23.96 3.24
CA GLU A 150 -13.33 23.99 1.83
C GLU A 150 -14.12 22.71 1.47
N PRO A 151 -14.84 22.65 0.35
CA PRO A 151 -15.48 21.42 -0.10
C PRO A 151 -14.46 20.28 -0.19
N LYS A 152 -14.78 19.15 0.46
CA LYS A 152 -13.91 17.97 0.47
C LYS A 152 -14.73 16.71 0.12
N PRO A 153 -15.06 16.51 -1.17
CA PRO A 153 -15.88 15.37 -1.61
C PRO A 153 -15.30 14.02 -1.23
N ALA A 154 -13.98 13.88 -1.28
CA ALA A 154 -13.26 12.64 -0.95
C ALA A 154 -12.91 12.49 0.55
N LEU A 155 -13.52 13.27 1.48
CA LEU A 155 -13.16 13.21 2.91
C LEU A 155 -13.24 11.78 3.47
N ILE A 156 -14.32 11.05 3.15
CA ILE A 156 -14.51 9.68 3.64
C ILE A 156 -13.42 8.74 3.12
N ASN A 157 -12.99 8.94 1.88
CA ASN A 157 -11.88 8.22 1.28
C ASN A 157 -10.55 8.52 1.98
N TYR A 158 -10.26 9.78 2.28
CA TYR A 158 -9.06 10.18 3.02
C TYR A 158 -9.06 9.68 4.47
N LEU A 159 -10.23 9.56 5.12
CA LEU A 159 -10.36 8.94 6.45
C LEU A 159 -10.14 7.42 6.44
N SER A 160 -10.00 6.80 5.28
CA SER A 160 -9.65 5.39 5.08
C SER A 160 -8.17 5.17 4.72
N ASP A 161 -7.41 6.25 4.48
CA ASP A 161 -5.94 6.17 4.34
C ASP A 161 -5.33 5.59 5.64
N PRO A 162 -4.28 4.79 5.59
CA PRO A 162 -3.63 4.20 6.77
C PRO A 162 -3.31 5.15 7.92
N TYR A 163 -2.98 6.41 7.64
CA TYR A 163 -2.81 7.40 8.71
C TYR A 163 -4.09 7.66 9.50
N GLY A 164 -5.25 7.40 8.91
CA GLY A 164 -6.58 7.55 9.54
C GLY A 164 -6.94 6.48 10.57
N CYS A 165 -6.02 5.57 10.91
CA CYS A 165 -6.22 4.62 12.00
C CYS A 165 -6.57 5.34 13.30
N ILE A 166 -7.66 4.93 13.93
CA ILE A 166 -8.14 5.51 15.20
C ILE A 166 -7.33 4.91 16.35
N ILE A 167 -6.64 5.75 17.10
CA ILE A 167 -5.81 5.37 18.24
C ILE A 167 -6.28 6.04 19.54
N ASP A 168 -6.01 5.39 20.67
CA ASP A 168 -6.23 5.97 22.00
C ASP A 168 -5.10 6.94 22.37
N VAL A 169 -5.25 8.21 21.98
CA VAL A 169 -4.25 9.26 22.29
C VAL A 169 -4.10 9.52 23.80
N GLN A 170 -5.09 9.15 24.62
CA GLN A 170 -4.98 9.29 26.09
C GLN A 170 -4.07 8.21 26.69
N ALA A 171 -3.93 7.06 26.05
CA ALA A 171 -2.97 6.03 26.43
C ALA A 171 -1.51 6.45 26.14
N GLY A 172 -1.35 7.41 25.22
CA GLY A 172 -0.04 7.85 24.74
C GLY A 172 0.55 6.91 23.70
N ILE A 173 1.63 7.37 23.08
CA ILE A 173 2.45 6.64 22.12
C ILE A 173 3.78 6.34 22.79
N THR A 174 4.28 5.11 22.70
CA THR A 174 5.57 4.75 23.30
C THR A 174 6.73 5.37 22.53
N ASP A 175 7.93 5.42 23.14
CA ASP A 175 9.13 5.99 22.50
C ASP A 175 9.53 5.27 21.20
N ASN A 176 9.14 4.00 21.04
CA ASN A 176 9.36 3.22 19.82
C ASN A 176 8.12 3.11 18.91
N GLY A 177 7.13 3.99 19.09
CA GLY A 177 5.99 4.13 18.18
C GLY A 177 4.87 3.09 18.34
N ILE A 178 4.81 2.34 19.45
CA ILE A 178 3.67 1.46 19.75
C ILE A 178 2.47 2.30 20.19
N VAL A 179 1.31 2.01 19.60
CA VAL A 179 0.02 2.66 19.86
C VAL A 179 -1.02 1.68 20.38
N ILE A 180 -2.08 2.18 20.99
CA ILE A 180 -3.28 1.44 21.37
C ILE A 180 -4.36 1.70 20.31
N GLY A 181 -4.66 0.70 19.52
CA GLY A 181 -5.70 0.73 18.48
C GLY A 181 -6.93 -0.10 18.84
N THR A 182 -7.84 -0.24 17.86
CA THR A 182 -9.09 -1.02 17.98
C THR A 182 -8.99 -2.39 17.34
N GLY A 183 -7.88 -2.70 16.65
CA GLY A 183 -7.71 -3.89 15.82
C GLY A 183 -7.62 -5.21 16.57
N PRO A 184 -7.61 -6.35 15.83
CA PRO A 184 -7.58 -7.70 16.39
C PRO A 184 -6.29 -8.04 17.15
N TYR A 185 -5.22 -7.27 16.97
CA TYR A 185 -3.93 -7.54 17.62
C TYR A 185 -3.41 -6.33 18.40
N VAL A 186 -2.63 -6.62 19.43
CA VAL A 186 -1.97 -5.63 20.30
C VAL A 186 -0.48 -5.78 20.16
N ALA A 187 0.22 -4.70 19.80
CA ALA A 187 1.67 -4.68 19.77
C ALA A 187 2.25 -4.66 21.19
N THR A 188 3.20 -5.55 21.47
CA THR A 188 3.81 -5.70 22.80
C THR A 188 5.31 -5.45 22.80
N ASP A 189 5.97 -5.66 21.67
CA ASP A 189 7.39 -5.38 21.47
C ASP A 189 7.65 -4.98 20.03
N LEU A 190 8.55 -4.02 19.83
CA LEU A 190 8.98 -3.56 18.52
C LEU A 190 10.44 -3.20 18.55
N VAL A 191 11.20 -3.84 17.67
CA VAL A 191 12.61 -3.57 17.41
C VAL A 191 12.75 -3.24 15.94
N THR A 192 13.02 -1.97 15.64
CA THR A 192 13.18 -1.46 14.27
C THR A 192 14.15 -2.32 13.47
N ASP A 193 13.81 -2.63 12.23
CA ASP A 193 14.57 -3.47 11.28
C ASP A 193 14.80 -4.93 11.74
N ASP A 194 14.07 -5.39 12.76
CA ASP A 194 14.18 -6.76 13.26
C ASP A 194 12.80 -7.43 13.38
N HIS A 195 11.94 -6.97 14.31
CA HIS A 195 10.64 -7.59 14.50
C HIS A 195 9.60 -6.69 15.20
N LEU A 196 8.33 -7.06 15.01
CA LEU A 196 7.17 -6.62 15.76
C LEU A 196 6.49 -7.84 16.37
N THR A 197 6.24 -7.84 17.68
CA THR A 197 5.49 -8.89 18.38
C THR A 197 4.08 -8.39 18.68
N LEU A 198 3.11 -9.17 18.25
CA LEU A 198 1.68 -8.93 18.42
C LEU A 198 1.08 -10.04 19.26
N VAL A 199 0.12 -9.70 20.12
CA VAL A 199 -0.73 -10.67 20.83
C VAL A 199 -2.18 -10.42 20.50
N LYS A 200 -3.00 -11.44 20.62
CA LYS A 200 -4.45 -11.38 20.47
C LYS A 200 -5.04 -10.26 21.33
N ASN A 201 -5.92 -9.47 20.72
CA ASN A 201 -6.74 -8.49 21.44
C ASN A 201 -7.96 -9.18 22.07
N GLU A 202 -7.94 -9.45 23.37
CA GLU A 202 -9.04 -10.06 24.10
C GLU A 202 -10.30 -9.18 24.17
N ASN A 203 -10.16 -7.89 23.83
CA ASN A 203 -11.27 -6.93 23.80
C ASN A 203 -11.73 -6.64 22.36
N TYR A 204 -11.32 -7.44 21.36
CA TYR A 204 -11.66 -7.13 19.98
C TYR A 204 -13.19 -7.07 19.79
N TRP A 205 -13.65 -5.95 19.25
CA TRP A 205 -15.08 -5.61 19.19
C TRP A 205 -15.81 -6.32 18.04
N ASN A 206 -15.10 -6.79 17.01
CA ASN A 206 -15.70 -7.33 15.78
C ASN A 206 -15.39 -8.83 15.58
N GLY A 207 -15.66 -9.65 16.60
CA GLY A 207 -15.59 -11.10 16.50
C GLY A 207 -14.42 -11.74 17.25
N ASP A 208 -14.22 -13.02 17.00
CA ASP A 208 -13.16 -13.81 17.61
C ASP A 208 -11.85 -13.69 16.82
N VAL A 209 -10.73 -13.68 17.52
CA VAL A 209 -9.37 -13.71 16.95
C VAL A 209 -8.80 -15.11 17.17
N ASN A 210 -8.28 -15.76 16.13
CA ASN A 210 -7.90 -17.17 16.20
C ASN A 210 -6.44 -17.40 16.61
N VAL A 211 -5.52 -16.49 16.24
CA VAL A 211 -4.08 -16.62 16.52
C VAL A 211 -3.73 -15.86 17.79
N ASP A 212 -3.03 -16.52 18.73
CA ASP A 212 -2.72 -15.94 20.03
C ASP A 212 -1.51 -15.00 20.02
N GLU A 213 -0.53 -15.28 19.15
CA GLU A 213 0.68 -14.47 19.03
C GLU A 213 1.22 -14.48 17.60
N ILE A 214 1.61 -13.31 17.12
CA ILE A 214 2.24 -13.13 15.81
C ILE A 214 3.58 -12.45 16.01
N THR A 215 4.60 -12.93 15.28
CA THR A 215 5.86 -12.23 15.09
C THR A 215 5.96 -11.80 13.64
N VAL A 216 5.96 -10.50 13.36
CA VAL A 216 6.34 -9.95 12.06
C VAL A 216 7.85 -9.80 12.05
N ARG A 217 8.54 -10.49 11.15
CA ARG A 217 9.99 -10.44 11.00
C ARG A 217 10.37 -9.59 9.80
N THR A 218 11.20 -8.60 10.00
CA THR A 218 11.83 -7.85 8.91
C THR A 218 12.90 -8.71 8.26
N ILE A 219 12.72 -9.06 6.98
CA ILE A 219 13.71 -9.80 6.18
C ILE A 219 13.85 -9.06 4.85
N SER A 220 14.71 -8.07 4.79
CA SER A 220 14.83 -7.14 3.65
C SER A 220 15.31 -7.80 2.35
N ASP A 221 15.97 -8.97 2.43
CA ASP A 221 16.42 -9.71 1.25
C ASP A 221 15.40 -10.79 0.85
N GLY A 222 14.85 -10.65 -0.37
CA GLY A 222 13.78 -11.52 -0.88
C GLY A 222 14.18 -12.99 -1.05
N ASP A 223 15.44 -13.30 -1.31
CA ASP A 223 15.94 -14.68 -1.40
C ASP A 223 16.06 -15.30 -0.01
N THR A 224 16.54 -14.54 0.96
CA THR A 224 16.57 -14.94 2.38
C THR A 224 15.15 -15.21 2.90
N LEU A 225 14.18 -14.36 2.52
CA LEU A 225 12.77 -14.54 2.84
C LEU A 225 12.22 -15.86 2.25
N ALA A 226 12.56 -16.16 0.99
CA ALA A 226 12.18 -17.40 0.34
C ALA A 226 12.74 -18.62 1.06
N PHE A 227 14.02 -18.60 1.46
CA PHE A 227 14.62 -19.70 2.22
C PHE A 227 14.00 -19.89 3.61
N ALA A 228 13.66 -18.78 4.31
CA ALA A 228 12.99 -18.85 5.61
C ALA A 228 11.60 -19.52 5.50
N LEU A 229 10.82 -19.20 4.46
CA LEU A 229 9.53 -19.84 4.22
C LEU A 229 9.68 -21.33 3.87
N GLN A 230 10.63 -21.70 3.00
CA GLN A 230 10.90 -23.11 2.65
C GLN A 230 11.38 -23.92 3.86
N ALA A 231 12.16 -23.32 4.75
CA ALA A 231 12.65 -23.98 5.95
C ALA A 231 11.60 -24.11 7.05
N GLY A 232 10.43 -23.46 6.91
CA GLY A 232 9.39 -23.41 7.94
C GLY A 232 9.76 -22.51 9.12
N GLU A 233 10.69 -21.58 8.94
CA GLU A 233 11.05 -20.57 9.95
C GLU A 233 10.03 -19.43 10.03
N ILE A 234 9.25 -19.24 8.95
CA ILE A 234 8.11 -18.34 8.86
C ILE A 234 6.92 -19.10 8.25
N ASN A 235 5.70 -18.66 8.57
CA ASN A 235 4.47 -19.30 8.09
C ASN A 235 3.94 -18.67 6.80
N ALA A 236 4.23 -17.39 6.59
CA ALA A 236 3.86 -16.65 5.39
C ALA A 236 4.88 -15.55 5.10
N ALA A 237 4.90 -15.09 3.85
CA ALA A 237 5.85 -14.11 3.34
C ALA A 237 5.19 -13.10 2.41
N TYR A 238 5.60 -11.83 2.53
CA TYR A 238 5.31 -10.74 1.59
C TYR A 238 6.62 -10.10 1.10
N GLY A 239 6.65 -9.72 -0.20
CA GLY A 239 7.81 -9.04 -0.79
C GLY A 239 8.90 -9.97 -1.32
N MET A 240 8.60 -11.26 -1.52
CA MET A 240 9.53 -12.23 -2.10
C MET A 240 9.85 -11.89 -3.56
N ALA A 241 11.07 -12.18 -4.00
CA ALA A 241 11.47 -12.03 -5.40
C ALA A 241 10.68 -12.95 -6.33
N TYR A 242 10.18 -12.44 -7.46
CA TYR A 242 9.39 -13.21 -8.43
C TYR A 242 10.12 -14.45 -8.97
N ALA A 243 11.46 -14.38 -9.09
CA ALA A 243 12.28 -15.51 -9.50
C ALA A 243 12.17 -16.72 -8.55
N SER A 244 11.81 -16.48 -7.29
CA SER A 244 11.67 -17.52 -6.27
C SER A 244 10.26 -18.16 -6.23
N TYR A 245 9.24 -17.54 -6.85
CA TYR A 245 7.84 -18.01 -6.81
C TYR A 245 7.66 -19.47 -7.31
N PRO A 246 8.34 -19.93 -8.39
CA PRO A 246 8.24 -21.32 -8.83
C PRO A 246 8.64 -22.37 -7.78
N LEU A 247 9.40 -21.99 -6.75
CA LEU A 247 9.78 -22.89 -5.66
C LEU A 247 8.60 -23.25 -4.75
N PHE A 248 7.51 -22.47 -4.81
CA PHE A 248 6.33 -22.57 -3.97
C PHE A 248 5.09 -23.06 -4.72
N GLU A 249 5.19 -23.33 -6.03
CA GLU A 249 4.10 -23.89 -6.86
C GLU A 249 3.95 -25.40 -6.62
N ASN A 250 3.60 -25.79 -5.39
CA ASN A 250 3.39 -27.18 -4.97
C ASN A 250 2.36 -27.24 -3.82
N ASP A 251 2.00 -28.45 -3.37
CA ASP A 251 0.94 -28.67 -2.38
C ASP A 251 1.28 -28.20 -0.95
N ASP A 252 2.55 -27.89 -0.67
CA ASP A 252 2.98 -27.45 0.66
C ASP A 252 2.72 -25.95 0.89
N PHE A 253 2.41 -25.20 -0.18
CA PHE A 253 2.21 -23.75 -0.13
C PHE A 253 0.95 -23.32 -0.86
N THR A 254 0.43 -22.16 -0.46
CA THR A 254 -0.69 -21.49 -1.13
C THR A 254 -0.34 -20.02 -1.42
N PHE A 255 -0.97 -19.47 -2.47
CA PHE A 255 -0.82 -18.07 -2.87
C PHE A 255 -2.14 -17.35 -2.64
N SER A 256 -2.09 -16.19 -2.01
CA SER A 256 -3.15 -15.20 -2.06
C SER A 256 -2.67 -14.01 -2.87
N SER A 257 -3.38 -13.64 -3.92
CA SER A 257 -2.95 -12.59 -4.86
C SER A 257 -4.08 -11.66 -5.23
N ALA A 258 -3.78 -10.37 -5.31
CA ALA A 258 -4.69 -9.33 -5.77
C ALA A 258 -3.98 -8.35 -6.73
N ALA A 259 -4.74 -7.81 -7.69
CA ALA A 259 -4.29 -6.65 -8.46
C ALA A 259 -4.39 -5.41 -7.57
N THR A 260 -3.28 -4.67 -7.43
CA THR A 260 -3.24 -3.47 -6.58
C THR A 260 -3.13 -2.20 -7.43
N SER A 261 -3.44 -1.05 -6.85
CA SER A 261 -3.17 0.25 -7.46
C SER A 261 -1.69 0.68 -7.35
N ARG A 262 -0.78 -0.19 -6.90
CA ARG A 262 0.65 0.08 -6.98
C ARG A 262 1.10 0.00 -8.43
N ALA A 263 1.32 1.17 -9.03
CA ALA A 263 1.80 1.32 -10.39
C ALA A 263 3.32 1.49 -10.43
N PHE A 264 3.96 0.85 -11.41
CA PHE A 264 5.33 1.12 -11.82
C PHE A 264 5.27 1.96 -13.10
N TYR A 265 5.85 3.13 -13.05
CA TYR A 265 5.73 4.12 -14.12
C TYR A 265 6.99 4.96 -14.27
N ALA A 266 7.15 5.53 -15.46
CA ALA A 266 8.18 6.50 -15.76
C ALA A 266 7.53 7.85 -16.03
N TRP A 267 8.05 8.92 -15.47
CA TRP A 267 7.63 10.27 -15.81
C TRP A 267 8.74 11.09 -16.44
N MET A 268 8.33 12.05 -17.26
CA MET A 268 9.24 12.85 -18.07
C MET A 268 9.60 14.16 -17.37
N ASN A 269 10.83 14.59 -17.55
CA ASN A 269 11.30 15.91 -17.14
C ASN A 269 11.05 16.92 -18.26
N PHE A 270 10.12 17.85 -18.07
CA PHE A 270 9.75 18.87 -19.06
C PHE A 270 10.78 20.02 -19.17
N GLU A 271 11.70 20.14 -18.22
CA GLU A 271 12.84 21.09 -18.30
C GLU A 271 14.08 20.50 -18.99
N SER A 272 14.09 19.19 -19.26
CA SER A 272 15.17 18.56 -20.02
C SER A 272 15.17 19.00 -21.46
N THR A 273 16.35 19.23 -22.03
CA THR A 273 16.53 19.57 -23.46
C THR A 273 16.09 18.44 -24.40
N VAL A 274 15.99 17.22 -23.89
CA VAL A 274 15.62 16.02 -24.67
C VAL A 274 14.15 15.70 -24.51
N THR A 275 13.66 15.53 -23.29
CA THR A 275 12.26 15.13 -23.01
C THR A 275 11.27 16.31 -23.02
N SER A 276 11.73 17.56 -23.17
CA SER A 276 10.88 18.70 -23.57
C SER A 276 10.31 18.54 -24.99
N ASP A 277 11.00 17.78 -25.88
CA ASP A 277 10.50 17.48 -27.23
C ASP A 277 9.37 16.42 -27.15
N PRO A 278 8.12 16.75 -27.55
CA PRO A 278 7.00 15.80 -27.48
C PRO A 278 7.21 14.54 -28.34
N ALA A 279 8.00 14.64 -29.41
CA ALA A 279 8.32 13.48 -30.24
C ALA A 279 9.18 12.46 -29.50
N VAL A 280 10.11 12.94 -28.66
CA VAL A 280 10.95 12.09 -27.81
C VAL A 280 10.11 11.41 -26.74
N ARG A 281 9.22 12.15 -26.04
CA ARG A 281 8.32 11.55 -25.04
C ARG A 281 7.43 10.47 -25.66
N LYS A 282 6.84 10.77 -26.82
CA LYS A 282 6.01 9.81 -27.56
C LYS A 282 6.81 8.56 -27.98
N ALA A 283 8.01 8.75 -28.49
CA ALA A 283 8.87 7.64 -28.89
C ALA A 283 9.30 6.78 -27.69
N ILE A 284 9.54 7.37 -26.50
CA ILE A 284 9.78 6.62 -25.25
C ILE A 284 8.55 5.78 -24.91
N ALA A 285 7.34 6.36 -24.95
CA ALA A 285 6.11 5.64 -24.63
C ALA A 285 5.87 4.46 -25.61
N MET A 286 6.13 4.66 -26.92
CA MET A 286 6.03 3.62 -27.96
C MET A 286 7.18 2.59 -27.90
N GLY A 287 8.30 2.93 -27.28
CA GLY A 287 9.49 2.08 -27.20
C GLY A 287 9.56 1.17 -25.98
N ILE A 288 8.68 1.33 -24.99
CA ILE A 288 8.66 0.48 -23.79
C ILE A 288 7.71 -0.70 -24.01
N ASP A 289 8.25 -1.93 -24.03
CA ASP A 289 7.50 -3.17 -24.15
C ASP A 289 6.93 -3.62 -22.79
N LYS A 290 5.75 -3.10 -22.46
CA LYS A 290 5.05 -3.38 -21.19
C LYS A 290 4.62 -4.85 -21.06
N GLU A 291 4.21 -5.47 -22.16
CA GLU A 291 3.76 -6.87 -22.19
C GLU A 291 4.93 -7.82 -21.89
N SER A 292 6.06 -7.64 -22.56
CA SER A 292 7.26 -8.46 -22.28
C SER A 292 7.83 -8.17 -20.89
N PHE A 293 7.78 -6.92 -20.43
CA PHE A 293 8.18 -6.59 -19.07
C PHE A 293 7.38 -7.41 -18.03
N VAL A 294 6.05 -7.44 -18.15
CA VAL A 294 5.20 -8.18 -17.21
C VAL A 294 5.32 -9.70 -17.41
N SER A 295 5.20 -10.18 -18.65
CA SER A 295 5.11 -11.63 -18.88
C SER A 295 6.45 -12.36 -18.70
N VAL A 296 7.59 -11.69 -18.98
CA VAL A 296 8.91 -12.31 -18.94
C VAL A 296 9.68 -11.92 -17.68
N LEU A 297 9.81 -10.61 -17.42
CA LEU A 297 10.65 -10.14 -16.31
C LEU A 297 9.96 -10.25 -14.96
N LEU A 298 8.64 -10.05 -14.90
CA LEU A 298 7.84 -10.23 -13.70
C LEU A 298 7.18 -11.62 -13.61
N ASN A 299 7.53 -12.58 -14.50
CA ASN A 299 6.94 -13.92 -14.54
C ASN A 299 5.38 -13.93 -14.54
N GLY A 300 4.73 -12.89 -15.08
CA GLY A 300 3.27 -12.72 -15.04
C GLY A 300 2.71 -12.22 -13.71
N TYR A 301 3.56 -11.83 -12.76
CA TYR A 301 3.13 -11.27 -11.48
C TYR A 301 2.98 -9.75 -11.52
N GLY A 302 2.27 -9.28 -12.54
CA GLY A 302 1.88 -7.90 -12.78
C GLY A 302 0.80 -7.83 -13.83
N TYR A 303 0.34 -6.63 -14.10
CA TYR A 303 -0.59 -6.34 -15.19
C TYR A 303 -0.01 -5.18 -16.00
N PRO A 304 0.08 -5.29 -17.36
CA PRO A 304 0.47 -4.15 -18.19
C PRO A 304 -0.48 -2.98 -17.92
N ALA A 305 0.07 -1.82 -17.59
CA ALA A 305 -0.73 -0.65 -17.23
C ALA A 305 -1.06 0.19 -18.45
N VAL A 306 -2.32 0.63 -18.57
CA VAL A 306 -2.77 1.64 -19.53
C VAL A 306 -2.65 3.04 -18.92
N GLY A 307 -3.15 3.22 -17.70
CA GLY A 307 -3.15 4.49 -16.96
C GLY A 307 -2.67 4.32 -15.53
N ALA A 308 -2.94 5.32 -14.71
CA ALA A 308 -2.55 5.36 -13.31
C ALA A 308 -3.24 4.28 -12.47
N PHE A 309 -4.44 3.84 -12.86
CA PHE A 309 -5.29 2.98 -12.04
C PHE A 309 -5.59 1.66 -12.75
N PRO A 310 -5.72 0.54 -11.98
CA PRO A 310 -6.09 -0.77 -12.52
C PRO A 310 -7.44 -0.75 -13.26
N ASP A 311 -7.62 -1.64 -14.22
CA ASP A 311 -8.86 -1.79 -14.99
C ASP A 311 -10.07 -2.19 -14.13
N THR A 312 -9.85 -2.71 -12.93
CA THR A 312 -10.90 -3.08 -11.98
C THR A 312 -11.60 -1.88 -11.34
N PHE A 313 -11.01 -0.68 -11.43
CA PHE A 313 -11.60 0.55 -10.87
C PHE A 313 -12.56 1.19 -11.87
N SER A 314 -13.61 1.88 -11.39
CA SER A 314 -14.56 2.58 -12.24
C SER A 314 -13.90 3.67 -13.10
N PHE A 315 -12.80 4.24 -12.60
CA PHE A 315 -11.94 5.21 -13.27
C PHE A 315 -10.65 4.60 -13.83
N GLY A 316 -10.60 3.28 -14.03
CA GLY A 316 -9.42 2.54 -14.46
C GLY A 316 -9.10 2.64 -15.95
N GLY A 317 -8.05 1.92 -16.36
CA GLY A 317 -7.46 2.01 -17.69
C GLY A 317 -8.32 1.57 -18.86
N GLN A 318 -9.40 0.81 -18.61
CA GLN A 318 -10.29 0.27 -19.66
C GLN A 318 -10.94 1.33 -20.57
N ASN A 319 -11.04 2.58 -20.11
CA ASN A 319 -11.63 3.69 -20.85
C ASN A 319 -10.58 4.67 -21.39
N LEU A 320 -9.31 4.29 -21.36
CA LEU A 320 -8.19 5.12 -21.77
C LEU A 320 -7.55 4.62 -23.06
N THR A 321 -6.87 5.54 -23.74
CA THR A 321 -5.99 5.23 -24.87
C THR A 321 -4.57 5.66 -24.53
N THR A 322 -3.59 4.79 -24.82
CA THR A 322 -2.16 5.07 -24.64
C THR A 322 -1.39 4.57 -25.83
N GLU A 323 -0.14 4.98 -25.98
CA GLU A 323 0.74 4.48 -27.00
C GLU A 323 0.98 2.97 -26.78
N SER A 324 0.88 2.19 -27.85
CA SER A 324 1.25 0.77 -27.87
C SER A 324 2.74 0.61 -28.19
N TYR A 325 3.33 -0.52 -27.81
CA TYR A 325 4.69 -0.86 -28.23
C TYR A 325 4.76 -0.98 -29.75
N ASP A 326 5.45 -0.03 -30.38
CA ASP A 326 5.66 0.07 -31.82
C ASP A 326 7.02 0.73 -32.12
N PRO A 327 8.10 -0.07 -32.10
CA PRO A 327 9.45 0.47 -32.35
C PRO A 327 9.63 1.08 -33.73
N ASP A 328 8.94 0.60 -34.76
CA ASP A 328 9.05 1.18 -36.10
C ASP A 328 8.28 2.50 -36.22
N GLY A 329 7.11 2.59 -35.58
CA GLY A 329 6.39 3.86 -35.42
C GLY A 329 7.19 4.88 -34.61
N ALA A 330 7.84 4.46 -33.52
CA ALA A 330 8.71 5.31 -32.71
C ALA A 330 9.89 5.88 -33.52
N LYS A 331 10.57 5.06 -34.33
CA LYS A 331 11.64 5.52 -35.24
C LYS A 331 11.13 6.58 -36.18
N LYS A 332 9.93 6.37 -36.75
CA LYS A 332 9.32 7.34 -37.67
C LYS A 332 8.97 8.66 -36.99
N VAL A 333 8.42 8.62 -35.78
CA VAL A 333 8.12 9.81 -34.97
C VAL A 333 9.39 10.64 -34.74
N LEU A 334 10.49 9.98 -34.39
CA LEU A 334 11.78 10.63 -34.19
C LEU A 334 12.33 11.24 -35.50
N GLU A 335 12.27 10.51 -36.62
CA GLU A 335 12.70 10.97 -37.95
C GLU A 335 11.92 12.21 -38.42
N ASP A 336 10.60 12.15 -38.30
CA ASP A 336 9.71 13.27 -38.68
C ASP A 336 9.99 14.52 -37.81
N ALA A 337 10.51 14.35 -36.57
CA ALA A 337 10.93 15.43 -35.69
C ALA A 337 12.39 15.88 -35.88
N GLY A 338 13.14 15.25 -36.80
CA GLY A 338 14.51 15.61 -37.13
C GLY A 338 15.58 14.89 -36.28
N TRP A 339 15.23 13.90 -35.49
CA TRP A 339 16.18 13.03 -34.82
C TRP A 339 16.63 11.91 -35.77
N ILE A 340 17.85 11.97 -36.27
CA ILE A 340 18.38 11.08 -37.32
C ILE A 340 19.76 10.58 -36.91
N ASP A 341 20.05 9.29 -37.10
CA ASP A 341 21.39 8.73 -36.98
C ASP A 341 22.19 9.11 -38.27
N SER A 342 22.91 10.20 -38.22
CA SER A 342 23.63 10.74 -39.39
C SER A 342 25.08 10.29 -39.49
N ASP A 343 25.68 9.85 -38.39
CA ASP A 343 27.04 9.31 -38.34
C ASP A 343 27.12 7.78 -38.39
N GLY A 344 25.98 7.09 -38.25
CA GLY A 344 25.83 5.64 -38.38
C GLY A 344 26.31 4.86 -37.16
N ASP A 345 26.38 5.50 -35.98
CA ASP A 345 26.78 4.83 -34.74
C ASP A 345 25.62 4.12 -33.98
N GLY A 346 24.41 4.29 -34.51
CA GLY A 346 23.18 3.67 -33.96
C GLY A 346 22.44 4.54 -32.97
N ILE A 347 22.94 5.74 -32.66
CA ILE A 347 22.29 6.72 -31.78
C ILE A 347 21.87 7.93 -32.63
N ARG A 348 20.62 8.35 -32.46
CA ARG A 348 20.08 9.52 -33.19
C ARG A 348 20.60 10.80 -32.62
N GLU A 349 20.74 11.82 -33.49
CA GLU A 349 21.11 13.19 -33.12
C GLU A 349 20.20 14.21 -33.80
N LYS A 350 20.09 15.38 -33.16
CA LYS A 350 19.42 16.57 -33.68
C LYS A 350 20.22 17.81 -33.30
N ASP A 351 20.49 18.68 -34.28
CA ASP A 351 21.26 19.91 -34.07
C ASP A 351 22.67 19.69 -33.46
N GLY A 352 23.26 18.51 -33.66
CA GLY A 352 24.57 18.10 -33.15
C GLY A 352 24.55 17.48 -31.73
N GLU A 353 23.37 17.36 -31.12
CA GLU A 353 23.21 16.73 -29.81
C GLU A 353 22.66 15.29 -29.97
N LYS A 354 23.34 14.32 -29.33
CA LYS A 354 22.91 12.91 -29.34
C LYS A 354 21.68 12.70 -28.45
N LEU A 355 20.84 11.77 -28.88
CA LEU A 355 19.64 11.36 -28.14
C LEU A 355 20.02 10.45 -26.95
N VAL A 356 20.49 11.09 -25.89
CA VAL A 356 20.87 10.45 -24.64
C VAL A 356 19.76 10.67 -23.62
N ILE A 357 19.29 9.59 -23.00
CA ILE A 357 18.24 9.60 -21.96
C ILE A 357 18.88 9.21 -20.62
N ARG A 358 18.96 10.17 -19.69
CA ARG A 358 19.39 9.92 -18.30
C ARG A 358 18.19 9.36 -17.53
N TRP A 359 18.20 8.04 -17.34
CA TRP A 359 17.14 7.32 -16.65
C TRP A 359 17.49 7.15 -15.18
N LEU A 360 16.73 7.81 -14.29
CA LEU A 360 16.89 7.72 -12.84
C LEU A 360 15.89 6.74 -12.26
N THR A 361 16.31 5.91 -11.29
CA THR A 361 15.46 5.01 -10.53
C THR A 361 16.14 4.58 -9.23
N TYR A 362 15.51 3.66 -8.45
CA TYR A 362 16.04 3.17 -7.18
C TYR A 362 15.86 1.65 -7.01
N PRO A 363 16.70 0.98 -6.17
CA PRO A 363 16.73 -0.49 -6.07
C PRO A 363 15.76 -1.11 -5.06
N SER A 364 15.14 -0.35 -4.15
CA SER A 364 14.29 -0.89 -3.08
C SER A 364 12.98 -1.55 -3.54
N ARG A 365 12.64 -1.40 -4.83
CA ARG A 365 11.57 -2.14 -5.52
C ARG A 365 12.20 -2.93 -6.67
N GLN A 366 12.17 -4.26 -6.60
CA GLN A 366 12.84 -5.14 -7.56
C GLN A 366 12.41 -4.94 -9.03
N GLU A 367 11.18 -4.47 -9.25
CA GLU A 367 10.62 -4.21 -10.56
C GLU A 367 11.31 -3.04 -11.28
N LEU A 368 11.79 -2.05 -10.55
CA LEU A 368 12.33 -0.82 -11.12
C LEU A 368 13.69 -1.00 -11.83
N PRO A 369 14.69 -1.71 -11.26
CA PRO A 369 15.88 -2.07 -11.99
C PRO A 369 15.59 -2.88 -13.25
N LEU A 370 14.66 -3.86 -13.18
CA LEU A 370 14.25 -4.68 -14.33
C LEU A 370 13.57 -3.82 -15.42
N LEU A 371 12.73 -2.85 -15.02
CA LEU A 371 12.11 -1.91 -15.95
C LEU A 371 13.17 -1.05 -16.64
N ALA A 372 14.15 -0.54 -15.89
CA ALA A 372 15.22 0.27 -16.43
C ALA A 372 16.09 -0.50 -17.45
N GLU A 373 16.43 -1.75 -17.17
CA GLU A 373 17.17 -2.64 -18.08
C GLU A 373 16.37 -2.96 -19.34
N SER A 374 15.07 -3.25 -19.19
CA SER A 374 14.15 -3.47 -20.31
C SER A 374 14.03 -2.24 -21.19
N ALA A 375 13.79 -1.07 -20.60
CA ALA A 375 13.70 0.20 -21.32
C ALA A 375 15.03 0.52 -22.03
N GLN A 376 16.18 0.31 -21.39
CA GLN A 376 17.49 0.51 -22.01
C GLN A 376 17.66 -0.34 -23.27
N ALA A 377 17.24 -1.61 -23.21
CA ALA A 377 17.37 -2.52 -24.34
C ALA A 377 16.44 -2.11 -25.50
N THR A 378 15.15 -1.88 -25.24
CA THR A 378 14.16 -1.59 -26.26
C THR A 378 14.31 -0.18 -26.86
N LEU A 379 14.64 0.83 -26.06
CA LEU A 379 14.87 2.20 -26.53
C LEU A 379 16.16 2.32 -27.36
N LYS A 380 17.16 1.49 -27.09
CA LYS A 380 18.36 1.41 -27.94
C LYS A 380 18.02 0.98 -29.36
N GLU A 381 17.05 0.08 -29.55
CA GLU A 381 16.62 -0.38 -30.89
C GLU A 381 16.02 0.76 -31.73
N ILE A 382 15.52 1.81 -31.10
CA ILE A 382 14.96 2.98 -31.78
C ILE A 382 15.94 4.15 -31.87
N GLY A 383 17.19 3.95 -31.44
CA GLY A 383 18.29 4.92 -31.57
C GLY A 383 18.46 5.86 -30.39
N MET A 384 18.07 5.45 -29.17
CA MET A 384 18.31 6.20 -27.94
C MET A 384 19.44 5.56 -27.12
N ASP A 385 20.36 6.37 -26.57
CA ASP A 385 21.35 5.92 -25.56
C ASP A 385 20.76 6.14 -24.16
N VAL A 386 20.31 5.07 -23.52
CA VAL A 386 19.72 5.16 -22.17
C VAL A 386 20.79 4.90 -21.11
N GLN A 387 21.10 5.91 -20.31
CA GLN A 387 22.06 5.87 -19.22
C GLN A 387 21.33 5.71 -17.89
N VAL A 388 21.35 4.50 -17.36
CA VAL A 388 20.64 4.16 -16.12
C VAL A 388 21.45 4.57 -14.89
N ASN A 389 20.83 5.34 -14.01
CA ASN A 389 21.29 5.64 -12.65
C ASN A 389 20.30 5.03 -11.65
N CYS A 390 20.60 3.83 -11.16
CA CYS A 390 19.81 3.14 -10.12
C CYS A 390 20.49 3.35 -8.76
N THR A 391 19.89 4.18 -7.90
CA THR A 391 20.52 4.62 -6.65
C THR A 391 19.50 4.84 -5.53
N SER A 392 19.87 4.54 -4.28
CA SER A 392 19.09 4.87 -3.08
C SER A 392 18.97 6.39 -2.82
N ASP A 393 19.83 7.21 -3.44
CA ASP A 393 19.77 8.69 -3.33
C ASP A 393 18.87 9.34 -4.39
N SER A 394 18.03 8.57 -5.08
CA SER A 394 17.14 9.03 -6.15
C SER A 394 16.22 10.17 -5.72
N ASN A 395 15.74 10.15 -4.47
CA ASN A 395 14.89 11.20 -3.89
C ASN A 395 15.58 12.56 -3.80
N THR A 396 16.88 12.60 -3.58
CA THR A 396 17.67 13.85 -3.63
C THR A 396 17.90 14.29 -5.07
N ILE A 397 18.31 13.35 -5.92
CA ILE A 397 18.68 13.63 -7.32
C ILE A 397 17.48 14.15 -8.12
N ARG A 398 16.28 13.56 -7.94
CA ARG A 398 15.08 13.98 -8.69
C ARG A 398 14.64 15.43 -8.46
N LYS A 399 15.09 16.05 -7.36
CA LYS A 399 14.80 17.46 -7.05
C LYS A 399 15.62 18.44 -7.90
N ASP A 400 16.65 17.95 -8.60
CA ASP A 400 17.46 18.75 -9.53
C ASP A 400 17.19 18.30 -10.97
N PRO A 401 16.32 18.99 -11.73
CA PRO A 401 15.93 18.59 -13.09
C PRO A 401 17.11 18.57 -14.07
N ALA A 402 18.25 19.19 -13.72
CA ALA A 402 19.45 19.11 -14.55
C ALA A 402 20.13 17.73 -14.55
N GLN A 403 19.74 16.82 -13.65
CA GLN A 403 20.44 15.53 -13.46
C GLN A 403 19.75 14.33 -14.12
N TRP A 404 18.52 14.46 -14.60
CA TRP A 404 17.74 13.35 -15.15
C TRP A 404 16.79 13.82 -16.27
N ASP A 405 16.33 12.88 -17.10
CA ASP A 405 15.38 13.10 -18.18
C ASP A 405 14.10 12.26 -17.96
N VAL A 406 14.26 11.06 -17.47
CA VAL A 406 13.17 10.14 -17.11
C VAL A 406 13.40 9.64 -15.69
N TYR A 407 12.38 9.66 -14.85
CA TYR A 407 12.42 9.05 -13.53
C TYR A 407 11.41 7.90 -13.43
N ALA A 408 11.90 6.69 -13.22
CA ALA A 408 11.04 5.54 -12.99
C ALA A 408 10.83 5.33 -11.48
N SER A 409 9.57 5.17 -11.08
CA SER A 409 9.16 5.05 -9.70
C SER A 409 7.97 4.11 -9.54
N ALA A 410 7.64 3.82 -8.30
CA ALA A 410 6.46 3.07 -7.91
C ALA A 410 5.68 3.81 -6.82
N MET A 411 4.35 3.83 -6.93
CA MET A 411 3.48 4.29 -5.84
C MET A 411 2.13 3.58 -5.91
N VAL A 412 1.44 3.56 -4.80
CA VAL A 412 0.01 3.25 -4.75
C VAL A 412 -0.73 4.48 -5.24
N THR A 413 -1.31 4.40 -6.44
CA THR A 413 -1.89 5.55 -7.13
C THR A 413 -3.27 5.94 -6.63
N ALA A 414 -3.98 5.02 -5.98
CA ALA A 414 -5.27 5.26 -5.36
C ALA A 414 -5.31 4.72 -3.92
N PRO A 415 -4.48 5.25 -2.99
CA PRO A 415 -4.47 4.82 -1.60
C PRO A 415 -5.81 5.09 -0.91
N THR A 416 -6.53 6.09 -1.40
CA THR A 416 -7.83 6.53 -0.90
C THR A 416 -9.02 5.94 -1.68
N GLY A 417 -8.80 5.04 -2.64
CA GLY A 417 -9.86 4.54 -3.52
C GLY A 417 -10.54 5.62 -4.38
N ASP A 418 -9.96 6.82 -4.46
CA ASP A 418 -10.43 7.97 -5.22
C ASP A 418 -9.34 8.45 -6.19
N PRO A 419 -9.69 8.88 -7.42
CA PRO A 419 -8.69 9.28 -8.41
C PRO A 419 -7.95 10.57 -8.08
N GLU A 420 -8.46 11.43 -7.21
CA GLU A 420 -7.90 12.75 -6.91
C GLU A 420 -6.45 12.68 -6.39
N ASN A 421 -6.18 11.73 -5.50
CA ASN A 421 -4.91 11.65 -4.77
C ASN A 421 -3.67 11.57 -5.70
N PHE A 422 -3.73 10.77 -6.78
CA PHE A 422 -2.60 10.66 -7.71
C PHE A 422 -2.26 12.02 -8.33
N PHE A 423 -3.26 12.77 -8.78
CA PHE A 423 -3.03 14.04 -9.47
C PHE A 423 -2.55 15.12 -8.52
N THR A 424 -3.16 15.25 -7.35
CA THR A 424 -2.75 16.23 -6.33
C THR A 424 -1.35 15.97 -5.79
N THR A 425 -0.93 14.69 -5.77
CA THR A 425 0.41 14.31 -5.30
C THR A 425 1.47 14.43 -6.39
N CYS A 426 1.14 14.11 -7.66
CA CYS A 426 2.14 13.88 -8.70
C CYS A 426 2.08 14.82 -9.91
N ALA A 427 0.88 15.27 -10.35
CA ALA A 427 0.72 15.76 -11.70
C ALA A 427 0.30 17.23 -11.82
N LEU A 428 -0.23 17.84 -10.75
CA LEU A 428 -0.58 19.27 -10.76
C LEU A 428 0.64 20.16 -10.50
N ASP A 429 0.56 21.43 -10.88
CA ASP A 429 1.64 22.40 -10.75
C ASP A 429 2.23 22.49 -9.34
N ASN A 430 1.36 22.42 -8.32
CA ASN A 430 1.76 22.54 -6.92
C ASN A 430 1.98 21.17 -6.24
N SER A 431 1.97 20.08 -7.00
CA SER A 431 2.18 18.74 -6.46
C SER A 431 3.59 18.56 -5.93
N VAL A 432 3.73 18.01 -4.73
CA VAL A 432 5.04 17.78 -4.06
C VAL A 432 5.97 16.85 -4.85
N SER A 433 5.41 15.98 -5.68
CA SER A 433 6.15 15.02 -6.50
C SER A 433 6.27 15.41 -7.98
N ASN A 434 5.72 16.55 -8.41
CA ASN A 434 5.88 17.02 -9.80
C ASN A 434 7.28 17.64 -10.04
N ASN A 435 8.34 16.86 -9.79
CA ASN A 435 9.72 17.30 -10.02
C ASN A 435 10.11 17.34 -11.50
N GLY A 436 9.26 16.83 -12.38
CA GLY A 436 9.41 16.91 -13.84
C GLY A 436 8.86 18.20 -14.44
N HIS A 437 8.23 19.05 -13.61
CA HIS A 437 7.63 20.33 -14.02
C HIS A 437 6.63 20.20 -15.17
N TYR A 438 5.86 19.10 -15.16
CA TYR A 438 4.71 18.96 -16.07
C TYR A 438 3.66 20.02 -15.77
N HIS A 439 3.11 20.64 -16.81
CA HIS A 439 2.05 21.64 -16.71
C HIS A 439 0.99 21.40 -17.78
N SER A 440 -0.29 21.46 -17.39
CA SER A 440 -1.43 21.41 -18.31
C SER A 440 -2.60 22.22 -17.76
N ASP A 441 -2.96 23.30 -18.44
CA ASP A 441 -4.14 24.12 -18.11
C ASP A 441 -5.41 23.27 -18.00
N LYS A 442 -5.56 22.30 -18.92
CA LYS A 442 -6.70 21.37 -18.92
C LYS A 442 -6.74 20.51 -17.67
N LEU A 443 -5.58 19.98 -17.23
CA LEU A 443 -5.49 19.16 -16.02
C LEU A 443 -5.86 19.99 -14.78
N GLU A 444 -5.36 21.23 -14.70
CA GLU A 444 -5.66 22.16 -13.60
C GLU A 444 -7.17 22.52 -13.53
N GLU A 445 -7.83 22.68 -14.68
CA GLU A 445 -9.28 22.92 -14.73
C GLU A 445 -10.09 21.70 -14.26
N LEU A 446 -9.73 20.50 -14.74
CA LEU A 446 -10.37 19.25 -14.33
C LEU A 446 -10.18 18.98 -12.82
N ALA A 447 -8.99 19.27 -12.27
CA ALA A 447 -8.72 19.12 -10.84
C ALA A 447 -9.58 20.07 -9.98
N LYS A 448 -9.80 21.32 -10.43
CA LYS A 448 -10.71 22.27 -9.76
C LYS A 448 -12.16 21.82 -9.79
N GLU A 449 -12.60 21.15 -10.86
CA GLU A 449 -13.92 20.55 -10.95
C GLU A 449 -14.03 19.33 -10.04
N MET A 450 -13.05 18.44 -10.06
CA MET A 450 -12.95 17.25 -9.20
C MET A 450 -13.06 17.62 -7.71
N GLY A 451 -12.36 18.65 -7.26
CA GLY A 451 -12.34 19.12 -5.87
C GLY A 451 -13.70 19.66 -5.35
N LYS A 452 -14.74 19.73 -6.21
CA LYS A 452 -16.09 20.21 -5.85
C LYS A 452 -17.19 19.21 -6.19
N GLU A 453 -16.86 18.12 -6.85
CA GLU A 453 -17.84 17.15 -7.32
C GLU A 453 -18.04 16.05 -6.26
N PHE A 454 -19.25 15.94 -5.73
CA PHE A 454 -19.64 14.94 -4.73
C PHE A 454 -20.26 13.67 -5.36
N ASP A 455 -20.63 13.71 -6.62
CA ASP A 455 -21.17 12.56 -7.34
C ASP A 455 -20.03 11.62 -7.75
N VAL A 456 -20.04 10.39 -7.24
CA VAL A 456 -18.96 9.40 -7.43
C VAL A 456 -18.78 9.00 -8.89
N GLU A 457 -19.89 8.91 -9.67
CA GLU A 457 -19.80 8.56 -11.10
C GLU A 457 -19.11 9.68 -11.88
N LYS A 458 -19.47 10.93 -11.61
CA LYS A 458 -18.83 12.09 -12.25
C LYS A 458 -17.37 12.25 -11.82
N ARG A 459 -17.03 11.95 -10.55
CA ARG A 459 -15.62 11.92 -10.12
C ARG A 459 -14.84 10.89 -10.91
N SER A 460 -15.41 9.70 -11.15
CA SER A 460 -14.80 8.67 -12.00
C SER A 460 -14.59 9.17 -13.43
N GLU A 461 -15.58 9.85 -14.03
CA GLU A 461 -15.46 10.45 -15.37
C GLU A 461 -14.38 11.54 -15.43
N LEU A 462 -14.27 12.38 -14.41
CA LEU A 462 -13.21 13.38 -14.29
C LEU A 462 -11.83 12.72 -14.15
N GLY A 463 -11.71 11.68 -13.33
CA GLY A 463 -10.50 10.89 -13.17
C GLY A 463 -10.01 10.27 -14.49
N ILE A 464 -10.92 9.75 -15.32
CA ILE A 464 -10.62 9.25 -16.67
C ILE A 464 -10.10 10.39 -17.57
N GLN A 465 -10.75 11.56 -17.57
CA GLN A 465 -10.34 12.71 -18.38
C GLN A 465 -8.96 13.25 -17.94
N MET A 466 -8.70 13.28 -16.64
CA MET A 466 -7.40 13.69 -16.08
C MET A 466 -6.29 12.73 -16.48
N GLN A 467 -6.51 11.40 -16.37
CA GLN A 467 -5.56 10.41 -16.85
C GLN A 467 -5.29 10.56 -18.35
N GLN A 468 -6.35 10.67 -19.17
CA GLN A 468 -6.18 10.83 -20.61
C GLN A 468 -5.36 12.08 -20.96
N THR A 469 -5.50 13.16 -20.19
CA THR A 469 -4.73 14.39 -20.40
C THR A 469 -3.22 14.15 -20.22
N VAL A 470 -2.81 13.46 -19.15
CA VAL A 470 -1.37 13.17 -18.92
C VAL A 470 -0.83 12.13 -19.91
N LEU A 471 -1.68 11.23 -20.42
CA LEU A 471 -1.30 10.25 -21.45
C LEU A 471 -1.16 10.90 -22.84
N ASP A 472 -2.05 11.80 -23.22
CA ASP A 472 -1.99 12.53 -24.50
C ASP A 472 -0.70 13.37 -24.62
N ASP A 473 -0.23 13.93 -23.51
CA ASP A 473 1.03 14.68 -23.43
C ASP A 473 2.26 13.77 -23.28
N ASN A 474 2.08 12.45 -23.14
CA ASN A 474 3.13 11.48 -22.80
C ASN A 474 3.97 11.95 -21.60
N ALA A 475 3.32 12.59 -20.61
CA ALA A 475 3.97 13.06 -19.39
C ALA A 475 4.35 11.89 -18.47
N TYR A 476 3.51 10.83 -18.51
CA TYR A 476 3.68 9.58 -17.77
C TYR A 476 3.55 8.38 -18.70
N VAL A 477 4.39 7.38 -18.47
CA VAL A 477 4.29 6.04 -19.07
C VAL A 477 4.03 5.05 -17.95
N PHE A 478 2.79 4.62 -17.78
CA PHE A 478 2.44 3.59 -16.81
C PHE A 478 2.82 2.23 -17.41
N CYS A 479 3.68 1.49 -16.72
CA CYS A 479 4.29 0.27 -17.25
C CYS A 479 3.59 -1.00 -16.76
N SER A 480 3.36 -1.10 -15.45
CA SER A 480 2.60 -2.20 -14.88
C SER A 480 1.94 -1.81 -13.57
N HIS A 481 0.89 -2.56 -13.19
CA HIS A 481 0.38 -2.61 -11.82
C HIS A 481 0.91 -3.87 -11.13
N LEU A 482 1.24 -3.74 -9.84
CA LEU A 482 1.67 -4.88 -9.03
C LEU A 482 0.50 -5.86 -8.85
N LYS A 483 0.76 -7.13 -9.12
CA LYS A 483 -0.03 -8.21 -8.58
C LYS A 483 0.58 -8.60 -7.24
N MET A 484 0.06 -8.00 -6.15
CA MET A 484 0.47 -8.36 -4.81
C MET A 484 0.24 -9.85 -4.59
N SER A 485 1.21 -10.53 -4.00
CA SER A 485 1.09 -11.95 -3.66
C SER A 485 1.71 -12.21 -2.30
N MET A 486 0.94 -12.80 -1.42
CA MET A 486 1.43 -13.43 -0.20
C MET A 486 1.55 -14.93 -0.44
N ILE A 487 2.67 -15.51 -0.06
CA ILE A 487 2.93 -16.94 -0.14
C ILE A 487 2.95 -17.49 1.28
N MET A 488 2.19 -18.54 1.52
CA MET A 488 2.04 -19.10 2.85
C MET A 488 2.09 -20.63 2.86
N GLN A 489 2.41 -21.22 3.98
CA GLN A 489 2.29 -22.66 4.20
C GLN A 489 0.83 -23.11 4.04
N SER A 490 0.59 -24.31 3.53
CA SER A 490 -0.74 -24.81 3.18
C SER A 490 -1.69 -24.97 4.38
N ASN A 491 -1.18 -24.96 5.62
CA ASN A 491 -1.97 -24.98 6.84
C ASN A 491 -2.41 -23.60 7.34
N VAL A 492 -2.02 -22.52 6.66
CA VAL A 492 -2.45 -21.14 6.94
C VAL A 492 -3.74 -20.83 6.19
N THR A 493 -4.71 -20.23 6.88
CA THR A 493 -5.97 -19.77 6.31
C THR A 493 -6.29 -18.35 6.78
N GLY A 494 -7.19 -17.65 6.08
CA GLY A 494 -7.61 -16.29 6.45
C GLY A 494 -6.60 -15.18 6.12
N LEU A 495 -5.43 -15.50 5.54
CA LEU A 495 -4.49 -14.52 5.02
C LEU A 495 -4.87 -14.20 3.57
N VAL A 496 -5.43 -13.02 3.32
CA VAL A 496 -5.99 -12.63 2.02
C VAL A 496 -5.35 -11.35 1.53
N ALA A 497 -4.87 -11.34 0.28
CA ALA A 497 -4.39 -10.15 -0.38
C ALA A 497 -5.56 -9.27 -0.82
N TYR A 498 -5.55 -7.99 -0.45
CA TYR A 498 -6.53 -6.98 -0.87
C TYR A 498 -5.92 -6.01 -1.89
N PRO A 499 -6.72 -5.46 -2.81
CA PRO A 499 -6.25 -4.47 -3.78
C PRO A 499 -5.66 -3.20 -3.15
N CYS A 500 -6.09 -2.83 -1.95
CA CYS A 500 -5.56 -1.68 -1.22
C CYS A 500 -4.18 -1.96 -0.58
N ASP A 501 -3.79 -3.23 -0.39
CA ASP A 501 -2.53 -3.60 0.29
C ASP A 501 -2.50 -3.20 1.78
N TYR A 502 -3.69 -3.22 2.47
CA TYR A 502 -3.80 -2.72 3.86
C TYR A 502 -4.14 -3.80 4.89
N TYR A 503 -4.89 -4.85 4.54
CA TYR A 503 -5.50 -5.75 5.52
C TYR A 503 -4.87 -7.14 5.45
N GLU A 504 -3.63 -7.29 5.95
CA GLU A 504 -2.92 -8.57 5.91
C GLU A 504 -3.23 -9.44 7.14
N LEU A 505 -2.95 -8.93 8.33
CA LEU A 505 -3.18 -9.67 9.58
C LEU A 505 -4.53 -9.28 10.18
N THR A 506 -5.57 -10.02 9.84
CA THR A 506 -6.95 -9.79 10.31
C THR A 506 -7.36 -10.81 11.37
N ALA A 507 -8.54 -10.65 11.95
CA ALA A 507 -9.11 -11.62 12.89
C ALA A 507 -9.37 -13.00 12.28
N ASP A 508 -9.53 -13.07 10.94
CA ASP A 508 -9.79 -14.30 10.20
C ASP A 508 -8.54 -15.18 10.01
N LEU A 509 -7.35 -14.63 10.26
CA LEU A 509 -6.10 -15.39 10.18
C LEU A 509 -6.14 -16.59 11.14
N ASP A 510 -5.85 -17.79 10.62
CA ASP A 510 -5.73 -19.00 11.42
C ASP A 510 -4.61 -19.91 10.91
N ILE A 511 -4.10 -20.76 11.78
CA ILE A 511 -3.10 -21.78 11.49
C ILE A 511 -3.55 -23.12 12.05
N ASN A 512 -3.59 -24.17 11.22
CA ASN A 512 -4.14 -25.50 11.55
C ASN A 512 -3.05 -26.55 11.79
#